data_1e610f04000e713a1c7a2db54f16a375
#
_entry.id   1e610f04000e713a1c7a2db54f16a375
#
_cell.length_a   1.000
_cell.length_b   1.000
_cell.length_c   1.000
_cell.angle_alpha   90.00
_cell.angle_beta   90.00
_cell.angle_gamma   90.00
#
_symmetry.space_group_name_H-M   'P 1'
#
loop_
_entity.id
_entity.type
_entity.pdbx_description
1 polymer ?
#
loop_
_entity_poly.entity_id
_entity_poly.type
_entity_poly.pdbx_seq_one_letter_code
_entity_poly.pdbx_strand_id
1 'polypeptide(L)'
;MIDKRPMTEKEVKVSERHVWVGVEDPHARLGLTNYIPDAFGTVISVELPDIGDRIEKDEIFAEIETVSTVHELVAPVTGTVLAVNPHLEDHPAVINEDPYSDGWLIEVRLKDQSELDALMDMDEYYHFVFKDKS
;
A
#
# COMPACT_ATOMS: atom_id res chain seq x y z
N MET A 1 19.51 12.59 -6.50
CA MET A 1 19.67 11.67 -5.37
C MET A 1 18.31 11.42 -4.74
N ILE A 2 18.03 10.16 -4.43
CA ILE A 2 16.75 9.82 -3.84
C ILE A 2 16.73 10.20 -2.37
N ASP A 3 15.69 10.90 -1.96
CA ASP A 3 15.45 11.19 -0.57
C ASP A 3 15.09 9.90 0.15
N LYS A 4 15.86 9.53 1.16
CA LYS A 4 15.67 8.27 1.88
C LYS A 4 14.89 8.41 3.17
N ARG A 5 14.31 9.58 3.40
CA ARG A 5 13.45 9.74 4.57
C ARG A 5 12.28 8.78 4.50
N PRO A 6 11.89 8.18 5.63
CA PRO A 6 10.67 7.39 5.66
C PRO A 6 9.46 8.26 5.29
N MET A 7 8.51 7.65 4.59
CA MET A 7 7.24 8.30 4.33
C MET A 7 6.47 8.44 5.65
N THR A 8 5.84 9.57 5.85
CA THR A 8 4.97 9.76 7.00
C THR A 8 3.52 9.64 6.57
N GLU A 9 2.63 9.41 7.52
CA GLU A 9 1.20 9.32 7.23
C GLU A 9 0.68 10.55 6.48
N LYS A 10 1.29 11.72 6.69
CA LYS A 10 0.81 12.96 6.10
C LYS A 10 1.23 13.13 4.64
N GLU A 11 2.18 12.33 4.18
CA GLU A 11 2.75 12.45 2.84
C GLU A 11 2.12 11.53 1.82
N VAL A 12 1.11 10.75 2.20
CA VAL A 12 0.54 9.74 1.33
C VAL A 12 -0.92 10.02 0.99
N LYS A 13 -1.34 9.48 -0.14
CA LYS A 13 -2.75 9.37 -0.49
C LYS A 13 -3.22 7.96 -0.18
N VAL A 14 -4.51 7.77 0.06
CA VAL A 14 -5.02 6.47 0.53
C VAL A 14 -6.32 6.14 -0.18
N SER A 15 -6.45 4.85 -0.56
CA SER A 15 -7.69 4.35 -1.11
C SER A 15 -8.64 3.89 0.00
N GLU A 16 -9.91 3.72 -0.36
CA GLU A 16 -10.92 3.15 0.55
C GLU A 16 -10.62 1.70 0.91
N ARG A 17 -9.72 1.07 0.19
CA ARG A 17 -9.33 -0.33 0.40
C ARG A 17 -8.04 -0.45 1.21
N HIS A 18 -7.65 0.62 1.92
CA HIS A 18 -6.55 0.59 2.90
C HIS A 18 -5.16 0.48 2.27
N VAL A 19 -5.01 0.92 1.02
CA VAL A 19 -3.71 0.96 0.35
C VAL A 19 -3.27 2.42 0.23
N TRP A 20 -2.06 2.71 0.71
CA TRP A 20 -1.51 4.06 0.59
C TRP A 20 -0.63 4.16 -0.67
N VAL A 21 -0.51 5.37 -1.18
CA VAL A 21 0.34 5.70 -2.32
C VAL A 21 1.22 6.88 -1.93
N GLY A 22 2.52 6.65 -1.93
CA GLY A 22 3.51 7.71 -1.68
C GLY A 22 4.16 8.08 -2.99
N VAL A 23 3.89 9.28 -3.49
CA VAL A 23 4.30 9.69 -4.84
C VAL A 23 5.66 10.35 -4.84
N GLU A 24 6.53 9.87 -5.73
CA GLU A 24 7.80 10.50 -6.07
C GLU A 24 7.87 10.55 -7.59
N ASP A 25 7.02 11.39 -8.18
CA ASP A 25 6.75 11.51 -9.61
C ASP A 25 7.98 11.25 -10.49
N PRO A 26 7.92 10.36 -11.49
CA PRO A 26 6.74 9.58 -11.98
C PRO A 26 6.52 8.27 -11.25
N HIS A 27 7.28 8.00 -10.21
CA HIS A 27 7.21 6.76 -9.45
C HIS A 27 6.32 6.93 -8.22
N ALA A 28 5.82 5.81 -7.72
CA ALA A 28 5.08 5.79 -6.48
C ALA A 28 5.31 4.47 -5.76
N ARG A 29 5.35 4.53 -4.43
CA ARG A 29 5.34 3.32 -3.62
C ARG A 29 3.94 3.08 -3.12
N LEU A 30 3.57 1.82 -3.03
CA LEU A 30 2.29 1.39 -2.51
C LEU A 30 2.52 0.51 -1.29
N GLY A 31 1.65 0.66 -0.31
CA GLY A 31 1.71 -0.17 0.88
C GLY A 31 0.35 -0.20 1.57
N LEU A 32 0.29 -0.87 2.70
CA LEU A 32 -0.93 -0.94 3.50
C LEU A 32 -0.89 0.10 4.60
N THR A 33 -2.06 0.66 4.90
CA THR A 33 -2.21 1.42 6.14
C THR A 33 -2.16 0.43 7.30
N ASN A 34 -2.10 0.95 8.52
CA ASN A 34 -2.11 0.10 9.70
C ASN A 34 -3.45 -0.59 9.98
N TYR A 35 -4.49 -0.30 9.19
CA TYR A 35 -5.82 -0.83 9.45
C TYR A 35 -5.86 -2.37 9.45
N ILE A 36 -5.35 -3.01 8.38
CA ILE A 36 -5.40 -4.46 8.28
C ILE A 36 -4.52 -5.13 9.36
N PRO A 37 -3.25 -4.71 9.55
CA PRO A 37 -2.45 -5.28 10.63
C PRO A 37 -3.08 -5.13 12.02
N ASP A 38 -3.66 -3.97 12.30
CA ASP A 38 -4.25 -3.73 13.61
C ASP A 38 -5.53 -4.53 13.83
N ALA A 39 -6.33 -4.69 12.76
CA ALA A 39 -7.63 -5.37 12.87
C ALA A 39 -7.50 -6.89 12.80
N PHE A 40 -6.53 -7.42 12.06
CA PHE A 40 -6.47 -8.85 11.73
C PHE A 40 -5.21 -9.54 12.22
N GLY A 41 -4.26 -8.81 12.78
CA GLY A 41 -3.10 -9.39 13.44
C GLY A 41 -1.88 -9.53 12.54
N THR A 42 -0.97 -10.38 12.96
CA THR A 42 0.34 -10.51 12.33
C THR A 42 0.23 -10.97 10.88
N VAL A 43 0.95 -10.28 10.00
CA VAL A 43 1.09 -10.68 8.60
C VAL A 43 2.08 -11.84 8.54
N ILE A 44 1.67 -12.95 7.94
CA ILE A 44 2.48 -14.16 7.88
C ILE A 44 2.96 -14.50 6.48
N SER A 45 2.31 -13.98 5.43
CA SER A 45 2.81 -14.14 4.07
C SER A 45 2.27 -13.05 3.17
N VAL A 46 3.00 -12.78 2.09
CA VAL A 46 2.65 -11.75 1.12
C VAL A 46 2.88 -12.32 -0.27
N GLU A 47 1.91 -12.14 -1.15
CA GLU A 47 2.05 -12.53 -2.55
C GLU A 47 1.96 -11.25 -3.39
N LEU A 48 3.06 -10.91 -4.04
CA LEU A 48 3.23 -9.67 -4.78
C LEU A 48 3.32 -9.94 -6.28
N PRO A 49 3.02 -8.94 -7.13
CA PRO A 49 3.26 -9.08 -8.56
C PRO A 49 4.75 -9.11 -8.85
N ASP A 50 5.10 -9.49 -10.08
CA ASP A 50 6.48 -9.50 -10.54
C ASP A 50 6.89 -8.15 -11.10
N ILE A 51 8.18 -7.85 -11.04
CA ILE A 51 8.72 -6.66 -11.70
C ILE A 51 8.39 -6.75 -13.19
N GLY A 52 7.88 -5.66 -13.74
CA GLY A 52 7.42 -5.59 -15.11
C GLY A 52 5.94 -5.84 -15.31
N ASP A 53 5.25 -6.38 -14.32
CA ASP A 53 3.81 -6.59 -14.40
C ASP A 53 3.08 -5.26 -14.38
N ARG A 54 1.93 -5.25 -15.04
CA ARG A 54 1.04 -4.11 -15.00
C ARG A 54 -0.01 -4.32 -13.92
N ILE A 55 -0.25 -3.30 -13.12
CA ILE A 55 -1.39 -3.28 -12.21
C ILE A 55 -2.41 -2.27 -12.72
N GLU A 56 -3.68 -2.53 -12.49
CA GLU A 56 -4.75 -1.65 -12.94
C GLU A 56 -5.62 -1.23 -11.76
N LYS A 57 -5.95 0.05 -11.73
CA LYS A 57 -6.82 0.61 -10.71
C LYS A 57 -8.09 -0.23 -10.57
N ASP A 58 -8.48 -0.48 -9.33
CA ASP A 58 -9.68 -1.21 -8.93
C ASP A 58 -9.59 -2.72 -9.16
N GLU A 59 -8.44 -3.23 -9.63
CA GLU A 59 -8.22 -4.67 -9.76
C GLU A 59 -7.28 -5.17 -8.67
N ILE A 60 -7.38 -6.44 -8.36
CA ILE A 60 -6.52 -7.06 -7.35
C ILE A 60 -5.09 -7.10 -7.87
N PHE A 61 -4.13 -6.64 -7.06
CA PHE A 61 -2.71 -6.66 -7.47
C PHE A 61 -1.84 -7.49 -6.53
N ALA A 62 -2.31 -7.82 -5.34
CA ALA A 62 -1.52 -8.54 -4.36
C ALA A 62 -2.44 -9.22 -3.37
N GLU A 63 -1.86 -10.09 -2.55
CA GLU A 63 -2.59 -10.80 -1.52
C GLU A 63 -1.72 -10.88 -0.29
N ILE A 64 -2.31 -10.65 0.88
CA ILE A 64 -1.60 -10.89 2.14
C ILE A 64 -2.38 -11.84 3.00
N GLU A 65 -1.65 -12.63 3.78
CA GLU A 65 -2.24 -13.52 4.75
C GLU A 65 -1.84 -13.04 6.14
N THR A 66 -2.85 -12.86 6.99
CA THR A 66 -2.62 -12.60 8.41
C THR A 66 -2.99 -13.86 9.19
N VAL A 67 -2.75 -13.84 10.48
CA VAL A 67 -3.14 -14.96 11.35
C VAL A 67 -4.65 -15.21 11.34
N SER A 68 -5.44 -14.23 10.92
CA SER A 68 -6.91 -14.32 10.92
C SER A 68 -7.49 -14.75 9.59
N THR A 69 -6.96 -14.25 8.47
CA THR A 69 -7.55 -14.48 7.15
C THR A 69 -6.62 -14.06 6.02
N VAL A 70 -7.08 -14.27 4.79
CA VAL A 70 -6.41 -13.83 3.58
C VAL A 70 -7.11 -12.58 3.05
N HIS A 71 -6.33 -11.58 2.66
CA HIS A 71 -6.85 -10.32 2.13
C HIS A 71 -6.36 -10.09 0.71
N GLU A 72 -7.29 -9.87 -0.19
CA GLU A 72 -6.95 -9.46 -1.56
C GLU A 72 -6.83 -7.94 -1.58
N LEU A 73 -5.74 -7.44 -2.14
CA LEU A 73 -5.45 -6.00 -2.15
C LEU A 73 -5.81 -5.43 -3.51
N VAL A 74 -6.57 -4.34 -3.49
CA VAL A 74 -7.06 -3.69 -4.70
C VAL A 74 -6.16 -2.50 -5.03
N ALA A 75 -5.72 -2.43 -6.29
CA ALA A 75 -4.80 -1.39 -6.73
C ALA A 75 -5.49 -0.02 -6.70
N PRO A 76 -4.84 0.98 -6.09
CA PRO A 76 -5.39 2.34 -6.09
C PRO A 76 -5.07 3.13 -7.34
N VAL A 77 -4.11 2.66 -8.12
CA VAL A 77 -3.62 3.33 -9.33
C VAL A 77 -3.22 2.29 -10.36
N THR A 78 -3.06 2.76 -11.60
CA THR A 78 -2.58 1.95 -12.72
C THR A 78 -1.09 2.25 -12.92
N GLY A 79 -0.30 1.22 -13.17
CA GLY A 79 1.12 1.40 -13.43
C GLY A 79 1.85 0.11 -13.70
N THR A 80 3.15 0.23 -13.91
CA THR A 80 4.05 -0.91 -14.14
C THR A 80 4.91 -1.11 -12.90
N VAL A 81 5.02 -2.34 -12.43
CA VAL A 81 5.81 -2.66 -11.24
C VAL A 81 7.29 -2.51 -11.56
N LEU A 82 7.96 -1.64 -10.80
CA LEU A 82 9.39 -1.39 -10.95
C LEU A 82 10.20 -2.14 -9.90
N ALA A 83 9.65 -2.35 -8.72
CA ALA A 83 10.34 -3.00 -7.63
C ALA A 83 9.32 -3.62 -6.68
N VAL A 84 9.74 -4.67 -6.00
CA VAL A 84 8.98 -5.27 -4.90
C VAL A 84 9.88 -5.25 -3.67
N ASN A 85 9.28 -5.14 -2.50
CA ASN A 85 10.06 -5.07 -1.27
C ASN A 85 10.64 -6.44 -0.92
N PRO A 86 11.95 -6.62 -1.03
CA PRO A 86 12.56 -7.93 -0.78
C PRO A 86 12.50 -8.38 0.67
N HIS A 87 12.30 -7.44 1.59
CA HIS A 87 12.17 -7.74 3.02
C HIS A 87 10.97 -8.61 3.34
N LEU A 88 9.92 -8.50 2.55
CA LEU A 88 8.63 -9.13 2.88
C LEU A 88 8.67 -10.65 2.74
N GLU A 89 9.60 -11.16 1.94
CA GLU A 89 9.74 -12.61 1.76
C GLU A 89 10.22 -13.27 3.04
N ASP A 90 11.21 -12.65 3.69
CA ASP A 90 11.81 -13.20 4.91
C ASP A 90 11.16 -12.67 6.19
N HIS A 91 10.55 -11.49 6.13
CA HIS A 91 10.03 -10.82 7.32
C HIS A 91 8.73 -10.09 7.01
N PRO A 92 7.65 -10.82 6.69
CA PRO A 92 6.39 -10.16 6.33
C PRO A 92 5.81 -9.31 7.46
N ALA A 93 6.14 -9.62 8.72
CA ALA A 93 5.64 -8.86 9.86
C ALA A 93 6.16 -7.42 9.92
N VAL A 94 7.11 -7.04 9.05
CA VAL A 94 7.51 -5.64 8.96
C VAL A 94 6.33 -4.74 8.56
N ILE A 95 5.33 -5.30 7.90
CA ILE A 95 4.09 -4.57 7.60
C ILE A 95 3.37 -4.17 8.89
N ASN A 96 3.42 -5.03 9.92
CA ASN A 96 2.84 -4.69 11.22
C ASN A 96 3.68 -3.63 11.95
N GLU A 97 4.99 -3.73 11.81
CA GLU A 97 5.92 -2.90 12.56
C GLU A 97 6.05 -1.50 12.01
N ASP A 98 6.05 -1.39 10.68
CA ASP A 98 6.34 -0.12 10.00
C ASP A 98 5.67 -0.06 8.63
N PRO A 99 4.33 0.01 8.60
CA PRO A 99 3.60 -0.10 7.34
C PRO A 99 3.84 1.04 6.37
N TYR A 100 4.24 2.22 6.85
CA TYR A 100 4.41 3.41 6.01
C TYR A 100 5.84 3.63 5.53
N SER A 101 6.77 2.82 5.95
CA SER A 101 8.18 2.96 5.58
C SER A 101 8.74 1.60 5.17
N ASP A 102 9.37 0.87 6.08
CA ASP A 102 10.03 -0.40 5.75
C ASP A 102 9.06 -1.48 5.25
N GLY A 103 7.78 -1.34 5.57
CA GLY A 103 6.75 -2.30 5.17
C GLY A 103 6.07 -1.99 3.84
N TRP A 104 6.69 -1.17 2.98
CA TRP A 104 6.13 -0.91 1.65
C TRP A 104 6.01 -2.20 0.85
N LEU A 105 5.07 -2.25 -0.09
CA LEU A 105 4.82 -3.46 -0.87
C LEU A 105 5.53 -3.43 -2.22
N ILE A 106 5.19 -2.47 -3.06
CA ILE A 106 5.73 -2.37 -4.42
C ILE A 106 6.01 -0.91 -4.77
N GLU A 107 6.85 -0.73 -5.78
CA GLU A 107 7.06 0.57 -6.40
C GLU A 107 6.59 0.46 -7.84
N VAL A 108 5.87 1.44 -8.32
CA VAL A 108 5.31 1.44 -9.68
C VAL A 108 5.66 2.72 -10.40
N ARG A 109 5.66 2.66 -11.73
CA ARG A 109 5.67 3.83 -12.58
C ARG A 109 4.21 4.15 -12.91
N LEU A 110 3.75 5.30 -12.49
CA LEU A 110 2.36 5.70 -12.69
C LEU A 110 2.05 5.90 -14.17
N LYS A 111 0.93 5.36 -14.61
CA LYS A 111 0.46 5.56 -15.97
C LYS A 111 -0.32 6.85 -16.10
N ASP A 112 -1.15 7.16 -15.11
CA ASP A 112 -2.05 8.30 -15.14
C ASP A 112 -2.14 8.92 -13.76
N GLN A 113 -1.50 10.06 -13.57
CA GLN A 113 -1.47 10.71 -12.27
C GLN A 113 -2.83 11.28 -11.86
N SER A 114 -3.75 11.45 -12.81
CA SER A 114 -5.08 11.92 -12.43
C SER A 114 -5.85 10.93 -11.57
N GLU A 115 -5.44 9.67 -11.55
CA GLU A 115 -6.05 8.68 -10.67
C GLU A 115 -5.83 9.01 -9.19
N LEU A 116 -4.79 9.80 -8.88
CA LEU A 116 -4.53 10.21 -7.51
C LEU A 116 -5.61 11.15 -6.97
N ASP A 117 -6.30 11.84 -7.84
CA ASP A 117 -7.34 12.79 -7.44
C ASP A 117 -8.55 12.10 -6.81
N ALA A 118 -8.73 10.81 -7.06
CA ALA A 118 -9.82 10.03 -6.48
C ALA A 118 -9.47 9.48 -5.10
N LEU A 119 -8.24 9.66 -4.64
CA LEU A 119 -7.79 9.12 -3.37
C LEU A 119 -7.97 10.13 -2.25
N MET A 120 -8.00 9.64 -1.04
CA MET A 120 -8.14 10.45 0.17
C MET A 120 -6.76 10.85 0.70
N ASP A 121 -6.70 12.00 1.39
CA ASP A 121 -5.55 12.22 2.26
C ASP A 121 -5.77 11.44 3.57
N MET A 122 -4.78 11.45 4.47
CA MET A 122 -4.88 10.67 5.69
C MET A 122 -6.02 11.14 6.60
N ASP A 123 -6.28 12.44 6.67
CA ASP A 123 -7.38 12.94 7.50
C ASP A 123 -8.73 12.46 6.98
N GLU A 124 -8.93 12.53 5.68
CA GLU A 124 -10.16 12.02 5.06
C GLU A 124 -10.29 10.51 5.29
N TYR A 125 -9.19 9.80 5.17
CA TYR A 125 -9.18 8.36 5.38
C TYR A 125 -9.53 7.99 6.82
N TYR A 126 -8.99 8.68 7.80
CA TYR A 126 -9.34 8.44 9.19
C TYR A 126 -10.83 8.67 9.44
N HIS A 127 -11.37 9.73 8.89
CA HIS A 127 -12.82 9.97 8.98
C HIS A 127 -13.61 8.84 8.35
N PHE A 128 -13.18 8.36 7.20
CA PHE A 128 -13.82 7.26 6.50
C PHE A 128 -13.81 5.98 7.34
N VAL A 129 -12.65 5.64 7.91
CA VAL A 129 -12.50 4.41 8.69
C VAL A 129 -13.29 4.46 9.99
N PHE A 130 -13.23 5.58 10.71
CA PHE A 130 -13.78 5.66 12.06
C PHE A 130 -15.23 6.08 12.11
N LYS A 131 -15.79 6.59 11.04
CA LYS A 131 -17.20 7.04 11.09
C LYS A 131 -18.14 5.87 11.33
N ASP A 132 -17.78 4.67 10.90
CA ASP A 132 -18.62 3.49 11.10
C ASP A 132 -18.54 2.94 12.50
N LYS A 133 -17.68 3.49 13.34
CA LYS A 133 -17.49 3.05 14.72
C LYS A 133 -18.13 3.97 15.74
N SER A 134 -18.72 5.02 15.27
CA SER A 134 -19.37 5.98 16.15
C SER A 134 -20.79 5.59 16.52
#